data_f5602104a05e56d0d009e02dfcc842ca
#
_entry.id   f5602104a05e56d0d009e02dfcc842ca
#
_cell.length_a   1.000
_cell.length_b   1.000
_cell.length_c   1.000
_cell.angle_alpha   90.00
_cell.angle_beta   90.00
_cell.angle_gamma   90.00
#
_symmetry.space_group_name_H-M   'P 1'
#
loop_
_entity.id
_entity.type
_entity.pdbx_description
1 polymer ?
#
loop_
_entity_poly.entity_id
_entity_poly.type
_entity_poly.pdbx_seq_one_letter_code
_entity_poly.pdbx_strand_id
1 'polypeptide(L)'
;MKKLFIGCSVFALFISCISSRQENVLYSGNPIFQGWYADPEGVVFDDKYWIYPTVSCPYTEGVYFDCFSSSDLVHWEKHSNILDTTEIKWAWQTMWAPAIVENNGKYYFFFSANDIQNDDQVGGIGVAVADRPQGPFKDLLGKPLIDKFYNGAQPIDQFVFKDDDGTFYMYYGGWRHCNMVKMKSDFTGFIPFDDGSIFKEVTPENYVEGPFMFKRKEKYYFMWSEGGWTGPDYRVAYAIADSPFGPFERIGTILEQDPDIATGAGHHSVIIVKDKYYIIYHRRPLTETDQFSRATCIDEISFDENGLINPIKMTFEGVKANPLK
;
A
#
# COMPACT_ATOMS: atom_id res chain seq x y z
N MET A 1 -4.18 44.05 85.34
CA MET A 1 -5.02 43.22 84.46
C MET A 1 -4.51 43.43 83.02
N LYS A 2 -3.71 42.48 82.54
CA LYS A 2 -3.20 42.46 81.14
C LYS A 2 -4.06 41.46 80.33
N LYS A 3 -4.73 41.95 79.31
CA LYS A 3 -5.47 41.08 78.36
C LYS A 3 -4.53 40.61 77.27
N LEU A 4 -4.43 39.30 77.17
CA LEU A 4 -3.68 38.58 76.15
C LEU A 4 -4.60 38.38 74.91
N PHE A 5 -4.22 38.88 73.73
CA PHE A 5 -4.87 38.65 72.48
C PHE A 5 -4.16 37.50 71.79
N ILE A 6 -4.84 36.35 71.58
CA ILE A 6 -4.35 35.23 70.78
C ILE A 6 -4.93 35.45 69.37
N GLY A 7 -4.04 35.74 68.42
CA GLY A 7 -4.39 35.79 67.00
C GLY A 7 -4.35 34.38 66.39
N CYS A 8 -5.48 33.92 65.92
CA CYS A 8 -5.60 32.66 65.12
C CYS A 8 -5.31 32.97 63.64
N SER A 9 -4.13 32.58 63.13
CA SER A 9 -3.84 32.60 61.69
C SER A 9 -4.43 31.39 61.01
N VAL A 10 -5.43 31.59 60.18
CA VAL A 10 -6.00 30.51 59.32
C VAL A 10 -5.13 30.42 58.05
N PHE A 11 -4.38 29.37 57.91
CA PHE A 11 -3.67 29.01 56.70
C PHE A 11 -4.66 28.33 55.74
N ALA A 12 -5.07 29.02 54.70
CA ALA A 12 -5.84 28.43 53.60
C ALA A 12 -4.91 27.66 52.65
N LEU A 13 -4.96 26.36 52.70
CA LEU A 13 -4.32 25.48 51.72
C LEU A 13 -5.12 25.53 50.40
N PHE A 14 -4.57 26.21 49.39
CA PHE A 14 -5.07 26.11 48.03
C PHE A 14 -4.59 24.77 47.43
N ILE A 15 -5.46 23.74 47.41
CA ILE A 15 -5.25 22.52 46.64
C ILE A 15 -5.56 22.86 45.18
N SER A 16 -4.51 23.09 44.39
CA SER A 16 -4.62 23.19 42.94
C SER A 16 -4.88 21.78 42.37
N CYS A 17 -6.13 21.50 42.03
CA CYS A 17 -6.47 20.34 41.21
C CYS A 17 -5.90 20.54 39.80
N ILE A 18 -4.73 19.99 39.55
CA ILE A 18 -4.25 19.82 38.17
C ILE A 18 -5.09 18.69 37.56
N SER A 19 -6.13 19.08 36.86
CA SER A 19 -6.88 18.17 36.00
C SER A 19 -5.96 17.79 34.82
N SER A 20 -5.32 16.63 34.88
CA SER A 20 -4.68 16.04 33.72
C SER A 20 -5.78 15.75 32.70
N ARG A 21 -5.88 16.57 31.67
CA ARG A 21 -6.63 16.18 30.47
C ARG A 21 -5.99 14.90 29.96
N GLN A 22 -6.64 13.77 30.15
CA GLN A 22 -6.37 12.57 29.37
C GLN A 22 -6.72 12.92 27.93
N GLU A 23 -5.71 13.14 27.10
CA GLU A 23 -5.93 13.21 25.64
C GLU A 23 -6.48 11.84 25.23
N ASN A 24 -7.70 11.83 24.71
CA ASN A 24 -8.26 10.64 24.10
C ASN A 24 -7.42 10.34 22.86
N VAL A 25 -6.55 9.33 22.94
CA VAL A 25 -5.76 8.87 21.81
C VAL A 25 -6.73 8.22 20.82
N LEU A 26 -6.80 8.78 19.61
CA LEU A 26 -7.61 8.25 18.53
C LEU A 26 -6.80 7.20 17.78
N TYR A 27 -7.48 6.10 17.43
CA TYR A 27 -6.95 5.01 16.60
C TYR A 27 -7.77 4.90 15.32
N SER A 28 -7.14 4.42 14.25
CA SER A 28 -7.78 4.25 12.94
C SER A 28 -8.92 3.22 12.95
N GLY A 29 -8.83 2.24 13.82
CA GLY A 29 -9.57 1.00 13.66
C GLY A 29 -9.04 0.17 12.48
N ASN A 30 -9.40 -1.12 12.46
CA ASN A 30 -9.18 -2.01 11.33
C ASN A 30 -10.45 -2.83 11.09
N PRO A 31 -11.09 -2.74 9.89
CA PRO A 31 -10.66 -2.02 8.69
C PRO A 31 -10.72 -0.49 8.84
N ILE A 32 -9.86 0.23 8.11
CA ILE A 32 -9.70 1.69 8.22
C ILE A 32 -10.84 2.48 7.54
N PHE A 33 -11.60 1.86 6.67
CA PHE A 33 -12.83 2.41 6.07
C PHE A 33 -13.78 1.28 5.70
N GLN A 34 -15.04 1.62 5.46
CA GLN A 34 -16.09 0.67 5.13
C GLN A 34 -16.01 0.20 3.68
N GLY A 35 -16.44 -1.04 3.43
CA GLY A 35 -16.48 -1.66 2.11
C GLY A 35 -15.40 -2.73 1.92
N TRP A 36 -15.51 -3.47 0.82
CA TRP A 36 -14.55 -4.49 0.44
C TRP A 36 -13.53 -3.89 -0.53
N TYR A 37 -12.33 -3.70 -0.03
CA TYR A 37 -11.23 -3.08 -0.75
C TYR A 37 -9.96 -3.87 -0.50
N ALA A 38 -9.28 -4.24 -1.58
CA ALA A 38 -8.08 -5.06 -1.56
C ALA A 38 -6.88 -4.34 -2.21
N ASP A 39 -5.72 -4.99 -2.19
CA ASP A 39 -4.52 -4.59 -2.93
C ASP A 39 -4.18 -3.09 -2.78
N PRO A 40 -4.10 -2.57 -1.53
CA PRO A 40 -4.04 -1.14 -1.31
C PRO A 40 -2.65 -0.56 -1.56
N GLU A 41 -2.58 0.46 -2.40
CA GLU A 41 -1.40 1.34 -2.52
C GLU A 41 -1.56 2.56 -1.63
N GLY A 42 -0.67 2.71 -0.66
CA GLY A 42 -0.66 3.84 0.28
C GLY A 42 0.50 4.79 0.03
N VAL A 43 0.21 6.08 -0.12
CA VAL A 43 1.20 7.12 -0.40
C VAL A 43 0.89 8.43 0.36
N VAL A 44 1.84 9.37 0.35
CA VAL A 44 1.65 10.72 0.88
C VAL A 44 1.84 11.72 -0.25
N PHE A 45 0.78 12.50 -0.54
CA PHE A 45 0.81 13.62 -1.48
C PHE A 45 0.15 14.85 -0.83
N ASP A 46 0.65 16.04 -1.10
CA ASP A 46 0.02 17.32 -0.71
C ASP A 46 -0.37 17.39 0.77
N ASP A 47 0.49 16.90 1.67
CA ASP A 47 0.26 16.82 3.13
C ASP A 47 -0.99 16.00 3.51
N LYS A 48 -1.37 15.02 2.70
CA LYS A 48 -2.39 14.02 2.98
C LYS A 48 -1.86 12.61 2.75
N TYR A 49 -2.38 11.68 3.51
CA TYR A 49 -2.31 10.25 3.24
C TYR A 49 -3.34 9.91 2.18
N TRP A 50 -2.96 9.07 1.23
CA TRP A 50 -3.83 8.57 0.18
C TRP A 50 -3.75 7.05 0.14
N ILE A 51 -4.88 6.39 -0.07
CA ILE A 51 -4.96 4.95 -0.31
C ILE A 51 -5.78 4.72 -1.58
N TYR A 52 -5.19 3.95 -2.48
CA TYR A 52 -5.79 3.54 -3.73
C TYR A 52 -5.93 2.02 -3.72
N PRO A 53 -7.12 1.49 -3.46
CA PRO A 53 -7.35 0.05 -3.42
C PRO A 53 -8.03 -0.46 -4.68
N THR A 54 -7.99 -1.78 -4.88
CA THR A 54 -8.92 -2.51 -5.75
C THR A 54 -10.30 -2.55 -5.09
N VAL A 55 -11.36 -2.29 -5.85
CA VAL A 55 -12.73 -2.62 -5.41
C VAL A 55 -12.87 -4.14 -5.43
N SER A 56 -12.96 -4.76 -4.26
CA SER A 56 -12.97 -6.22 -4.11
C SER A 56 -14.36 -6.79 -4.36
N CYS A 57 -14.59 -7.23 -5.58
CA CYS A 57 -15.87 -7.71 -6.08
C CYS A 57 -15.66 -8.80 -7.15
N PRO A 58 -16.73 -9.50 -7.60
CA PRO A 58 -16.62 -10.42 -8.72
C PRO A 58 -15.97 -9.80 -9.95
N TYR A 59 -15.22 -10.58 -10.70
CA TYR A 59 -14.33 -10.13 -11.80
C TYR A 59 -15.00 -9.21 -12.82
N THR A 60 -16.24 -9.48 -13.18
CA THR A 60 -17.00 -8.69 -14.16
C THR A 60 -17.55 -7.37 -13.59
N GLU A 61 -17.50 -7.17 -12.27
CA GLU A 61 -17.99 -5.98 -11.58
C GLU A 61 -16.85 -5.01 -11.25
N GLY A 62 -15.60 -5.47 -11.27
CA GLY A 62 -14.40 -4.68 -11.03
C GLY A 62 -14.05 -3.79 -12.22
N VAL A 63 -14.81 -2.71 -12.43
CA VAL A 63 -14.74 -1.84 -13.61
C VAL A 63 -14.37 -0.41 -13.29
N TYR A 64 -14.03 -0.09 -12.04
CA TYR A 64 -13.66 1.25 -11.59
C TYR A 64 -12.75 1.21 -10.36
N PHE A 65 -12.13 2.34 -10.06
CA PHE A 65 -11.39 2.59 -8.84
C PHE A 65 -11.98 3.73 -8.01
N ASP A 66 -11.97 3.55 -6.70
CA ASP A 66 -12.12 4.61 -5.71
C ASP A 66 -10.76 4.93 -5.10
N CYS A 67 -10.63 6.09 -4.42
CA CYS A 67 -9.51 6.31 -3.51
C CYS A 67 -9.97 7.00 -2.22
N PHE A 68 -9.10 7.00 -1.24
CA PHE A 68 -9.36 7.56 0.08
C PHE A 68 -8.25 8.51 0.47
N SER A 69 -8.59 9.63 1.13
CA SER A 69 -7.60 10.55 1.68
C SER A 69 -7.83 10.83 3.15
N SER A 70 -6.75 11.04 3.89
CA SER A 70 -6.78 11.39 5.32
C SER A 70 -5.69 12.39 5.65
N SER A 71 -5.92 13.25 6.64
CA SER A 71 -4.88 14.11 7.21
C SER A 71 -4.17 13.49 8.42
N ASP A 72 -4.69 12.38 8.95
CA ASP A 72 -4.29 11.85 10.26
C ASP A 72 -4.28 10.33 10.40
N LEU A 73 -4.57 9.56 9.33
CA LEU A 73 -4.72 8.09 9.29
C LEU A 73 -5.99 7.56 9.99
N VAL A 74 -6.83 8.41 10.56
CA VAL A 74 -8.05 8.01 11.30
C VAL A 74 -9.30 8.40 10.55
N HIS A 75 -9.36 9.64 10.07
CA HIS A 75 -10.52 10.18 9.38
C HIS A 75 -10.30 10.14 7.87
N TRP A 76 -11.04 9.28 7.18
CA TRP A 76 -10.89 9.04 5.74
C TRP A 76 -12.04 9.63 4.95
N GLU A 77 -11.70 10.40 3.92
CA GLU A 77 -12.61 10.92 2.91
C GLU A 77 -12.54 10.03 1.67
N LYS A 78 -13.70 9.53 1.21
CA LYS A 78 -13.79 8.72 0.01
C LYS A 78 -13.93 9.60 -1.24
N HIS A 79 -13.16 9.31 -2.27
CA HIS A 79 -13.27 9.87 -3.62
C HIS A 79 -13.70 8.75 -4.56
N SER A 80 -14.94 8.82 -5.02
CA SER A 80 -15.55 7.74 -5.82
C SER A 80 -15.25 7.89 -7.30
N ASN A 81 -15.06 6.73 -7.94
CA ASN A 81 -14.93 6.61 -9.40
C ASN A 81 -13.84 7.54 -9.99
N ILE A 82 -12.62 7.40 -9.48
CA ILE A 82 -11.47 8.21 -9.95
C ILE A 82 -11.00 7.81 -11.34
N LEU A 83 -11.29 6.58 -11.77
CA LEU A 83 -11.03 6.00 -13.09
C LEU A 83 -11.98 4.82 -13.30
N ASP A 84 -12.52 4.67 -14.51
CA ASP A 84 -13.37 3.54 -14.88
C ASP A 84 -13.15 3.10 -16.35
N THR A 85 -13.81 2.00 -16.74
CA THR A 85 -13.71 1.43 -18.09
C THR A 85 -14.30 2.32 -19.19
N THR A 86 -15.03 3.38 -18.89
CA THR A 86 -15.50 4.33 -19.92
C THR A 86 -14.36 5.21 -20.44
N GLU A 87 -13.36 5.48 -19.58
CA GLU A 87 -12.15 6.20 -19.95
C GLU A 87 -11.09 5.30 -20.60
N ILE A 88 -11.10 3.97 -20.30
CA ILE A 88 -10.10 3.00 -20.76
C ILE A 88 -10.71 2.11 -21.84
N LYS A 89 -10.57 2.47 -23.10
CA LYS A 89 -11.23 1.77 -24.21
C LYS A 89 -10.87 0.30 -24.41
N TRP A 90 -9.74 -0.12 -23.89
CA TRP A 90 -9.23 -1.49 -24.00
C TRP A 90 -9.54 -2.35 -22.77
N ALA A 91 -10.05 -1.75 -21.66
CA ALA A 91 -10.40 -2.45 -20.42
C ALA A 91 -11.94 -2.52 -20.30
N TRP A 92 -12.45 -3.67 -19.82
CA TRP A 92 -13.89 -3.88 -19.62
C TRP A 92 -14.22 -4.65 -18.34
N GLN A 93 -13.20 -5.16 -17.61
CA GLN A 93 -13.36 -5.88 -16.35
C GLN A 93 -12.05 -5.95 -15.58
N THR A 94 -12.11 -6.47 -14.35
CA THR A 94 -10.92 -6.82 -13.53
C THR A 94 -9.89 -5.70 -13.44
N MET A 95 -10.36 -4.49 -13.14
CA MET A 95 -9.46 -3.37 -12.84
C MET A 95 -8.90 -3.55 -11.43
N TRP A 96 -7.61 -3.93 -11.34
CA TRP A 96 -6.98 -4.38 -10.10
C TRP A 96 -5.66 -3.70 -9.78
N ALA A 97 -5.25 -3.87 -8.49
CA ALA A 97 -3.92 -3.62 -7.96
C ALA A 97 -3.32 -2.30 -8.44
N PRO A 98 -3.90 -1.17 -8.04
CA PRO A 98 -3.42 0.13 -8.47
C PRO A 98 -2.06 0.45 -7.84
N ALA A 99 -1.23 1.20 -8.58
CA ALA A 99 -0.05 1.88 -8.08
C ALA A 99 -0.05 3.32 -8.57
N ILE A 100 0.55 4.24 -7.82
CA ILE A 100 0.53 5.65 -8.18
C ILE A 100 1.84 6.34 -7.87
N VAL A 101 2.27 7.21 -8.76
CA VAL A 101 3.43 8.09 -8.54
C VAL A 101 3.12 9.52 -8.98
N GLU A 102 3.72 10.48 -8.28
CA GLU A 102 3.77 11.87 -8.72
C GLU A 102 5.05 12.11 -9.51
N ASN A 103 4.94 12.78 -10.65
CA ASN A 103 6.09 13.28 -11.39
C ASN A 103 5.75 14.58 -12.13
N ASN A 104 6.54 15.63 -11.89
CA ASN A 104 6.39 16.96 -12.50
C ASN A 104 4.99 17.58 -12.35
N GLY A 105 4.37 17.45 -11.16
CA GLY A 105 3.07 18.00 -10.83
C GLY A 105 1.89 17.27 -11.47
N LYS A 106 2.12 16.06 -11.96
CA LYS A 106 1.08 15.14 -12.45
C LYS A 106 1.13 13.83 -11.70
N TYR A 107 -0.02 13.18 -11.61
CA TYR A 107 -0.21 11.89 -10.94
C TYR A 107 -0.43 10.82 -12.00
N TYR A 108 0.39 9.77 -11.96
CA TYR A 108 0.34 8.65 -12.90
C TYR A 108 -0.15 7.42 -12.15
N PHE A 109 -1.28 6.91 -12.60
CA PHE A 109 -1.99 5.80 -11.98
C PHE A 109 -1.84 4.56 -12.86
N PHE A 110 -1.20 3.53 -12.32
CA PHE A 110 -1.00 2.24 -12.98
C PHE A 110 -2.03 1.26 -12.47
N PHE A 111 -2.52 0.39 -13.33
CA PHE A 111 -3.55 -0.60 -12.98
C PHE A 111 -3.46 -1.80 -13.91
N SER A 112 -3.91 -2.96 -13.42
CA SER A 112 -4.10 -4.14 -14.27
C SER A 112 -5.55 -4.19 -14.74
N ALA A 113 -5.80 -4.76 -15.92
CA ALA A 113 -7.15 -4.98 -16.41
C ALA A 113 -7.29 -6.23 -17.28
N ASN A 114 -8.53 -6.77 -17.32
CA ASN A 114 -9.00 -7.89 -18.13
C ASN A 114 -8.47 -9.28 -17.76
N ASP A 115 -7.58 -9.42 -16.75
CA ASP A 115 -7.07 -10.70 -16.26
C ASP A 115 -6.64 -11.65 -17.39
N ILE A 116 -5.72 -11.21 -18.24
CA ILE A 116 -5.28 -12.01 -19.39
C ILE A 116 -4.59 -13.29 -18.96
N GLN A 117 -4.90 -14.39 -19.67
CA GLN A 117 -4.40 -15.73 -19.40
C GLN A 117 -3.38 -16.20 -20.46
N ASN A 118 -3.21 -15.42 -21.53
CA ASN A 118 -2.24 -15.64 -22.61
C ASN A 118 -2.06 -14.37 -23.45
N ASP A 119 -1.07 -14.37 -24.33
CA ASP A 119 -0.67 -13.24 -25.17
C ASP A 119 -1.67 -12.88 -26.30
N ASP A 120 -2.67 -13.70 -26.56
CA ASP A 120 -3.70 -13.44 -27.59
C ASP A 120 -4.88 -12.62 -27.02
N GLN A 121 -4.94 -12.45 -25.72
CA GLN A 121 -6.00 -11.67 -25.04
C GLN A 121 -5.61 -10.20 -24.92
N VAL A 122 -6.61 -9.32 -24.98
CA VAL A 122 -6.43 -7.88 -24.78
C VAL A 122 -6.52 -7.58 -23.29
N GLY A 123 -5.50 -6.94 -22.73
CA GLY A 123 -5.44 -6.57 -21.32
C GLY A 123 -4.01 -6.41 -20.82
N GLY A 124 -3.81 -6.45 -19.53
CA GLY A 124 -2.53 -6.30 -18.86
C GLY A 124 -2.42 -5.00 -18.09
N ILE A 125 -1.22 -4.43 -17.98
CA ILE A 125 -0.95 -3.24 -17.19
C ILE A 125 -1.14 -1.97 -18.01
N GLY A 126 -1.99 -1.05 -17.54
CA GLY A 126 -2.22 0.27 -18.11
C GLY A 126 -1.64 1.40 -17.28
N VAL A 127 -1.66 2.61 -17.85
CA VAL A 127 -1.30 3.84 -17.15
C VAL A 127 -2.27 4.95 -17.51
N ALA A 128 -2.77 5.65 -16.50
CA ALA A 128 -3.61 6.83 -16.63
C ALA A 128 -2.97 8.03 -15.92
N VAL A 129 -3.37 9.25 -16.27
CA VAL A 129 -2.78 10.48 -15.75
C VAL A 129 -3.85 11.47 -15.31
N ALA A 130 -3.56 12.22 -14.25
CA ALA A 130 -4.38 13.31 -13.73
C ALA A 130 -3.53 14.48 -13.23
N ASP A 131 -4.19 15.65 -13.05
CA ASP A 131 -3.59 16.84 -12.45
C ASP A 131 -3.76 16.90 -10.92
N ARG A 132 -4.47 15.94 -10.33
CA ARG A 132 -4.74 15.85 -8.89
C ARG A 132 -4.71 14.38 -8.43
N PRO A 133 -4.35 14.13 -7.17
CA PRO A 133 -4.27 12.76 -6.65
C PRO A 133 -5.62 12.02 -6.67
N GLN A 134 -6.74 12.71 -6.52
CA GLN A 134 -8.07 12.11 -6.61
C GLN A 134 -8.64 12.04 -8.05
N GLY A 135 -7.83 12.31 -9.07
CA GLY A 135 -8.29 12.30 -10.44
C GLY A 135 -9.18 13.51 -10.82
N PRO A 136 -10.12 13.35 -11.82
CA PRO A 136 -10.32 12.13 -12.60
C PRO A 136 -9.09 11.78 -13.46
N PHE A 137 -8.76 10.50 -13.53
CA PHE A 137 -7.67 10.01 -14.36
C PHE A 137 -8.14 9.76 -15.79
N LYS A 138 -7.21 9.87 -16.76
CA LYS A 138 -7.44 9.61 -18.18
C LYS A 138 -6.39 8.66 -18.72
N ASP A 139 -6.79 7.74 -19.57
CA ASP A 139 -5.89 6.83 -20.27
C ASP A 139 -4.74 7.60 -20.95
N LEU A 140 -3.51 7.26 -20.62
CA LEU A 140 -2.35 7.94 -21.19
C LEU A 140 -1.99 7.43 -22.57
N LEU A 141 -2.17 6.13 -22.85
CA LEU A 141 -1.64 5.46 -24.02
C LEU A 141 -2.73 5.00 -25.02
N GLY A 142 -3.97 4.84 -24.59
CA GLY A 142 -5.04 4.22 -25.39
C GLY A 142 -4.86 2.72 -25.62
N LYS A 143 -3.92 2.09 -24.93
CA LYS A 143 -3.57 0.66 -24.97
C LYS A 143 -2.82 0.27 -23.70
N PRO A 144 -2.70 -1.04 -23.39
CA PRO A 144 -1.84 -1.46 -22.29
C PRO A 144 -0.38 -1.01 -22.48
N LEU A 145 0.29 -0.71 -21.38
CA LEU A 145 1.74 -0.46 -21.32
C LEU A 145 2.51 -1.78 -21.39
N ILE A 146 1.98 -2.84 -20.74
CA ILE A 146 2.46 -4.22 -20.79
C ILE A 146 1.28 -5.11 -21.12
N ASP A 147 1.29 -5.71 -22.31
CA ASP A 147 0.18 -6.48 -22.89
C ASP A 147 0.47 -7.95 -23.08
N LYS A 148 1.61 -8.44 -22.57
CA LYS A 148 2.10 -9.81 -22.77
C LYS A 148 2.79 -10.36 -21.53
N PHE A 149 2.94 -11.69 -21.54
CA PHE A 149 3.74 -12.40 -20.57
C PHE A 149 5.23 -12.30 -20.93
N TYR A 150 6.03 -11.67 -20.10
CA TYR A 150 7.48 -11.69 -20.21
C TYR A 150 8.03 -12.53 -19.07
N ASN A 151 8.99 -13.42 -19.34
CA ASN A 151 9.58 -14.34 -18.36
C ASN A 151 8.55 -15.15 -17.55
N GLY A 152 7.37 -15.43 -18.14
CA GLY A 152 6.29 -16.15 -17.47
C GLY A 152 5.40 -15.34 -16.54
N ALA A 153 5.71 -14.08 -16.30
CA ALA A 153 4.92 -13.22 -15.42
C ALA A 153 3.61 -12.77 -16.08
N GLN A 154 2.47 -13.06 -15.45
CA GLN A 154 1.22 -12.44 -15.82
C GLN A 154 1.33 -10.91 -15.60
N PRO A 155 0.91 -10.06 -16.54
CA PRO A 155 1.03 -8.61 -16.39
C PRO A 155 -0.04 -8.04 -15.46
N ILE A 156 0.16 -8.24 -14.16
CA ILE A 156 -0.66 -7.74 -13.05
C ILE A 156 0.22 -7.24 -11.91
N ASP A 157 -0.39 -6.62 -10.92
CA ASP A 157 0.20 -6.29 -9.61
C ASP A 157 1.48 -5.45 -9.74
N GLN A 158 1.40 -4.40 -10.50
CA GLN A 158 2.53 -3.50 -10.70
C GLN A 158 2.71 -2.56 -9.50
N PHE A 159 3.96 -2.34 -9.13
CA PHE A 159 4.40 -1.31 -8.21
C PHE A 159 5.49 -0.45 -8.87
N VAL A 160 5.45 0.87 -8.70
CA VAL A 160 6.44 1.78 -9.27
C VAL A 160 7.26 2.43 -8.16
N PHE A 161 8.54 2.09 -8.16
CA PHE A 161 9.54 2.63 -7.23
C PHE A 161 10.34 3.76 -7.89
N LYS A 162 10.43 4.90 -7.21
CA LYS A 162 11.32 6.00 -7.58
C LYS A 162 12.57 5.94 -6.72
N ASP A 163 13.73 5.68 -7.33
CA ASP A 163 15.00 5.67 -6.62
C ASP A 163 15.54 7.09 -6.39
N ASP A 164 16.53 7.23 -5.53
CA ASP A 164 17.12 8.52 -5.12
C ASP A 164 17.79 9.26 -6.27
N ASP A 165 18.25 8.56 -7.31
CA ASP A 165 18.80 9.15 -8.54
C ASP A 165 17.72 9.68 -9.50
N GLY A 166 16.43 9.53 -9.13
CA GLY A 166 15.29 9.91 -9.93
C GLY A 166 14.83 8.89 -10.97
N THR A 167 15.49 7.72 -11.04
CA THR A 167 15.07 6.61 -11.91
C THR A 167 13.81 5.96 -11.39
N PHE A 168 12.88 5.67 -12.30
CA PHE A 168 11.68 4.91 -11.98
C PHE A 168 11.85 3.46 -12.43
N TYR A 169 11.56 2.55 -11.52
CA TYR A 169 11.51 1.12 -11.77
C TYR A 169 10.09 0.60 -11.51
N MET A 170 9.57 -0.23 -12.41
CA MET A 170 8.33 -0.97 -12.14
C MET A 170 8.69 -2.42 -11.86
N TYR A 171 8.15 -2.95 -10.76
CA TYR A 171 8.12 -4.38 -10.44
C TYR A 171 6.70 -4.86 -10.66
N TYR A 172 6.53 -6.01 -11.29
CA TYR A 172 5.19 -6.54 -11.55
C TYR A 172 5.22 -8.04 -11.78
N GLY A 173 4.11 -8.67 -11.62
CA GLY A 173 3.88 -10.02 -12.09
C GLY A 173 3.07 -10.88 -11.14
N GLY A 174 2.18 -11.65 -11.73
CA GLY A 174 1.53 -12.80 -11.11
C GLY A 174 2.16 -14.11 -11.54
N TRP A 175 1.48 -15.23 -11.21
CA TRP A 175 1.86 -16.58 -11.58
C TRP A 175 3.25 -17.00 -11.13
N ARG A 176 3.71 -16.47 -9.99
CA ARG A 176 4.99 -16.79 -9.35
C ARG A 176 6.21 -16.29 -10.12
N HIS A 177 6.04 -15.27 -10.95
CA HIS A 177 7.12 -14.61 -11.66
C HIS A 177 7.07 -13.11 -11.41
N CYS A 178 8.19 -12.51 -11.09
CA CYS A 178 8.34 -11.08 -10.88
C CYS A 178 9.31 -10.50 -11.91
N ASN A 179 8.85 -9.55 -12.69
CA ASN A 179 9.69 -8.77 -13.59
C ASN A 179 9.99 -7.40 -13.00
N MET A 180 11.12 -6.86 -13.42
CA MET A 180 11.53 -5.49 -13.23
C MET A 180 11.76 -4.84 -14.60
N VAL A 181 11.30 -3.58 -14.76
CA VAL A 181 11.57 -2.74 -15.93
C VAL A 181 12.03 -1.36 -15.48
N LYS A 182 12.91 -0.72 -16.29
CA LYS A 182 13.28 0.68 -16.11
C LYS A 182 12.36 1.55 -16.95
N MET A 183 11.67 2.49 -16.32
CA MET A 183 10.65 3.30 -16.98
C MET A 183 11.21 4.59 -17.57
N LYS A 184 10.64 5.05 -18.68
CA LYS A 184 10.79 6.45 -19.10
C LYS A 184 10.11 7.38 -18.08
N SER A 185 10.65 8.57 -17.90
CA SER A 185 10.11 9.55 -16.95
C SER A 185 8.72 10.09 -17.32
N ASP A 186 8.26 9.90 -18.56
CA ASP A 186 6.91 10.22 -19.01
C ASP A 186 5.93 9.04 -18.94
N PHE A 187 6.42 7.86 -18.49
CA PHE A 187 5.69 6.60 -18.34
C PHE A 187 5.05 6.07 -19.63
N THR A 188 5.54 6.49 -20.80
CA THR A 188 5.06 6.02 -22.11
C THR A 188 5.76 4.74 -22.59
N GLY A 189 6.69 4.19 -21.83
CA GLY A 189 7.46 2.99 -22.18
C GLY A 189 8.68 2.82 -21.30
N PHE A 190 9.63 2.03 -21.79
CA PHE A 190 10.78 1.54 -21.02
C PHE A 190 12.12 2.01 -21.59
N ILE A 191 13.14 1.96 -20.74
CA ILE A 191 14.54 2.21 -21.07
C ILE A 191 15.26 0.85 -20.96
N PRO A 192 16.01 0.42 -21.98
CA PRO A 192 16.81 -0.81 -21.88
C PRO A 192 17.82 -0.74 -20.74
N PHE A 193 18.08 -1.86 -20.09
CA PHE A 193 19.22 -2.04 -19.21
C PHE A 193 20.52 -2.10 -20.01
N ASP A 194 21.67 -2.05 -19.33
CA ASP A 194 23.01 -2.02 -19.98
C ASP A 194 23.28 -3.26 -20.86
N ASP A 195 22.64 -4.39 -20.54
CA ASP A 195 22.71 -5.61 -21.34
C ASP A 195 21.74 -5.64 -22.53
N GLY A 196 20.99 -4.55 -22.74
CA GLY A 196 19.99 -4.39 -23.80
C GLY A 196 18.63 -5.01 -23.51
N SER A 197 18.46 -5.71 -22.39
CA SER A 197 17.15 -6.26 -21.98
C SER A 197 16.19 -5.15 -21.54
N ILE A 198 14.88 -5.36 -21.73
CA ILE A 198 13.82 -4.47 -21.24
C ILE A 198 13.22 -5.05 -19.95
N PHE A 199 13.02 -6.37 -19.92
CA PHE A 199 12.40 -7.07 -18.81
C PHE A 199 13.44 -7.95 -18.13
N LYS A 200 13.65 -7.74 -16.82
CA LYS A 200 14.52 -8.58 -15.99
C LYS A 200 13.68 -9.34 -15.01
N GLU A 201 13.81 -10.65 -15.00
CA GLU A 201 13.22 -11.47 -13.95
C GLU A 201 14.01 -11.28 -12.65
N VAL A 202 13.28 -10.96 -11.56
CA VAL A 202 13.84 -10.73 -10.23
C VAL A 202 13.09 -11.53 -9.15
N THR A 203 12.46 -12.61 -9.55
CA THR A 203 11.58 -13.45 -8.73
C THR A 203 12.30 -13.98 -7.49
N PRO A 204 11.92 -13.60 -6.26
CA PRO A 204 12.45 -14.21 -5.04
C PRO A 204 11.79 -15.57 -4.76
N GLU A 205 12.37 -16.30 -3.81
CA GLU A 205 11.83 -17.58 -3.37
C GLU A 205 10.38 -17.44 -2.86
N ASN A 206 9.50 -18.37 -3.24
CA ASN A 206 8.08 -18.44 -2.88
C ASN A 206 7.21 -17.23 -3.31
N TYR A 207 7.74 -16.37 -4.17
CA TYR A 207 6.96 -15.26 -4.73
C TYR A 207 5.71 -15.78 -5.44
N VAL A 208 4.59 -15.09 -5.22
CA VAL A 208 3.34 -15.33 -5.96
C VAL A 208 2.94 -14.10 -6.74
N GLU A 209 2.86 -12.93 -6.08
CA GLU A 209 2.39 -11.67 -6.66
C GLU A 209 2.62 -10.48 -5.70
N GLY A 210 2.13 -9.28 -6.04
CA GLY A 210 2.08 -8.11 -5.17
C GLY A 210 3.45 -7.60 -4.72
N PRO A 211 4.40 -7.32 -5.63
CA PRO A 211 5.71 -6.80 -5.28
C PRO A 211 5.60 -5.36 -4.76
N PHE A 212 6.40 -5.05 -3.76
CA PHE A 212 6.54 -3.70 -3.21
C PHE A 212 7.98 -3.44 -2.79
N MET A 213 8.46 -2.20 -2.89
CA MET A 213 9.79 -1.82 -2.46
C MET A 213 9.81 -0.49 -1.74
N PHE A 214 10.61 -0.41 -0.69
CA PHE A 214 11.01 0.87 -0.09
C PHE A 214 12.49 0.88 0.25
N LYS A 215 13.07 2.07 0.39
CA LYS A 215 14.46 2.25 0.80
C LYS A 215 14.54 2.72 2.24
N ARG A 216 15.47 2.14 3.02
CA ARG A 216 15.76 2.53 4.39
C ARG A 216 17.25 2.36 4.69
N LYS A 217 17.91 3.44 5.14
CA LYS A 217 19.35 3.43 5.46
C LYS A 217 20.22 2.80 4.33
N GLU A 218 20.01 3.26 3.12
CA GLU A 218 20.72 2.79 1.90
C GLU A 218 20.47 1.32 1.53
N LYS A 219 19.52 0.64 2.15
CA LYS A 219 19.09 -0.72 1.81
C LYS A 219 17.72 -0.72 1.17
N TYR A 220 17.52 -1.61 0.20
CA TYR A 220 16.28 -1.84 -0.51
C TYR A 220 15.54 -3.00 0.16
N TYR A 221 14.36 -2.71 0.70
CA TYR A 221 13.46 -3.70 1.31
C TYR A 221 12.45 -4.09 0.24
N PHE A 222 12.62 -5.27 -0.33
CA PHE A 222 11.69 -5.82 -1.31
C PHE A 222 10.72 -6.76 -0.61
N MET A 223 9.44 -6.54 -0.81
CA MET A 223 8.36 -7.26 -0.16
C MET A 223 7.42 -7.84 -1.22
N TRP A 224 6.78 -8.97 -0.92
CA TRP A 224 5.87 -9.64 -1.85
C TRP A 224 4.86 -10.51 -1.13
N SER A 225 3.81 -10.96 -1.85
CA SER A 225 2.85 -11.93 -1.36
C SER A 225 3.24 -13.35 -1.70
N GLU A 226 3.05 -14.25 -0.73
CA GLU A 226 3.17 -15.69 -0.83
C GLU A 226 1.81 -16.35 -0.55
N GLY A 227 1.62 -17.61 -0.96
CA GLY A 227 0.35 -18.34 -0.78
C GLY A 227 -0.71 -17.95 -1.81
N GLY A 228 -1.93 -18.45 -1.64
CA GLY A 228 -3.04 -18.16 -2.53
C GLY A 228 -3.93 -17.04 -2.00
N TRP A 229 -4.22 -16.01 -2.80
CA TRP A 229 -5.03 -14.86 -2.37
C TRP A 229 -6.43 -15.22 -1.85
N THR A 230 -6.97 -16.37 -2.26
CA THR A 230 -8.24 -16.89 -1.76
C THR A 230 -8.10 -17.72 -0.48
N GLY A 231 -6.87 -18.14 -0.16
CA GLY A 231 -6.56 -19.03 0.96
C GLY A 231 -6.22 -18.32 2.27
N PRO A 232 -6.18 -19.07 3.37
CA PRO A 232 -5.74 -18.52 4.65
C PRO A 232 -4.22 -18.32 4.72
N ASP A 233 -3.47 -18.96 3.82
CA ASP A 233 -2.00 -18.96 3.74
C ASP A 233 -1.43 -17.76 2.98
N TYR A 234 -2.28 -16.87 2.47
CA TYR A 234 -1.85 -15.62 1.87
C TYR A 234 -1.16 -14.75 2.92
N ARG A 235 0.07 -14.33 2.64
CA ARG A 235 0.96 -13.70 3.60
C ARG A 235 1.99 -12.80 2.92
N VAL A 236 2.72 -12.00 3.69
CA VAL A 236 3.77 -11.10 3.19
C VAL A 236 5.14 -11.59 3.65
N ALA A 237 6.06 -11.74 2.70
CA ALA A 237 7.48 -12.02 2.93
C ALA A 237 8.34 -10.87 2.42
N TYR A 238 9.64 -10.89 2.74
CA TYR A 238 10.56 -9.84 2.34
C TYR A 238 12.00 -10.30 2.19
N ALA A 239 12.76 -9.46 1.50
CA ALA A 239 14.21 -9.50 1.36
C ALA A 239 14.83 -8.10 1.60
N ILE A 240 16.12 -8.05 1.86
CA ILE A 240 16.92 -6.81 1.92
C ILE A 240 18.05 -6.95 0.93
N ALA A 241 18.25 -5.93 0.08
CA ALA A 241 19.30 -5.90 -0.93
C ALA A 241 20.10 -4.58 -0.89
N ASP A 242 21.27 -4.58 -1.50
CA ASP A 242 22.11 -3.39 -1.68
C ASP A 242 21.78 -2.61 -2.96
N SER A 243 20.89 -3.16 -3.77
CA SER A 243 20.55 -2.64 -5.10
C SER A 243 19.07 -2.88 -5.41
N PRO A 244 18.42 -2.00 -6.19
CA PRO A 244 17.05 -2.22 -6.66
C PRO A 244 16.94 -3.46 -7.58
N PHE A 245 18.05 -4.01 -8.03
CA PHE A 245 18.12 -5.22 -8.87
C PHE A 245 18.20 -6.52 -8.07
N GLY A 246 18.28 -6.45 -6.75
CA GLY A 246 18.58 -7.59 -5.91
C GLY A 246 20.07 -7.93 -5.82
N PRO A 247 20.46 -9.20 -5.58
CA PRO A 247 19.55 -10.33 -5.44
C PRO A 247 18.63 -10.21 -4.24
N PHE A 248 17.39 -10.72 -4.38
CA PHE A 248 16.38 -10.70 -3.31
C PHE A 248 16.31 -12.07 -2.63
N GLU A 249 17.25 -12.30 -1.70
CA GLU A 249 17.27 -13.51 -0.89
C GLU A 249 16.22 -13.40 0.22
N ARG A 250 15.27 -14.33 0.23
CA ARG A 250 14.16 -14.36 1.18
C ARG A 250 14.66 -14.45 2.62
N ILE A 251 14.28 -13.48 3.45
CA ILE A 251 14.61 -13.45 4.88
C ILE A 251 13.54 -14.17 5.69
N GLY A 252 12.26 -13.85 5.49
CA GLY A 252 11.17 -14.45 6.24
C GLY A 252 9.81 -13.85 5.94
N THR A 253 8.80 -14.41 6.58
CA THR A 253 7.42 -13.90 6.62
C THR A 253 7.31 -12.83 7.68
N ILE A 254 6.63 -11.72 7.38
CA ILE A 254 6.43 -10.60 8.30
C ILE A 254 4.97 -10.34 8.65
N LEU A 255 4.04 -10.76 7.79
CA LEU A 255 2.61 -10.68 8.04
C LEU A 255 1.96 -11.97 7.56
N GLU A 256 1.16 -12.60 8.39
CA GLU A 256 0.40 -13.80 8.10
C GLU A 256 -0.93 -13.80 8.84
N GLN A 257 -1.79 -14.78 8.60
CA GLN A 257 -3.07 -14.91 9.29
C GLN A 257 -2.91 -14.93 10.82
N ASP A 258 -3.90 -14.37 11.51
CA ASP A 258 -4.08 -14.49 12.96
C ASP A 258 -5.43 -15.18 13.22
N PRO A 259 -5.47 -16.37 13.82
CA PRO A 259 -6.69 -17.14 14.01
C PRO A 259 -7.74 -16.46 14.89
N ASP A 260 -7.36 -15.44 15.64
CA ASP A 260 -8.26 -14.67 16.50
C ASP A 260 -8.72 -13.36 15.84
N ILE A 261 -8.13 -12.95 14.71
CA ILE A 261 -8.38 -11.64 14.09
C ILE A 261 -8.85 -11.76 12.65
N ALA A 262 -8.03 -12.38 11.78
CA ALA A 262 -8.32 -12.44 10.34
C ALA A 262 -7.44 -13.45 9.61
N THR A 263 -7.84 -13.81 8.39
CA THR A 263 -7.12 -14.69 7.48
C THR A 263 -6.81 -13.98 6.16
N GLY A 264 -5.96 -14.58 5.34
CA GLY A 264 -5.68 -14.11 3.98
C GLY A 264 -5.08 -12.69 3.95
N ALA A 265 -4.14 -12.41 4.83
CA ALA A 265 -3.47 -11.11 4.91
C ALA A 265 -2.33 -11.02 3.90
N GLY A 266 -2.44 -10.12 2.92
CA GLY A 266 -1.40 -9.96 1.89
C GLY A 266 -1.65 -8.74 1.02
N HIS A 267 -0.97 -8.70 -0.10
CA HIS A 267 -0.92 -7.62 -1.09
C HIS A 267 -0.97 -6.23 -0.43
N HIS A 268 0.18 -5.64 -0.27
CA HIS A 268 0.41 -4.57 0.68
C HIS A 268 1.21 -3.43 0.06
N SER A 269 1.22 -2.32 0.75
CA SER A 269 2.15 -1.20 0.54
C SER A 269 2.66 -0.69 1.89
N VAL A 270 3.60 0.25 1.86
CA VAL A 270 4.14 0.87 3.08
C VAL A 270 4.11 2.39 2.96
N ILE A 271 3.42 3.03 3.88
CA ILE A 271 3.52 4.49 4.07
C ILE A 271 4.65 4.79 5.04
N ILE A 272 5.54 5.71 4.64
CA ILE A 272 6.67 6.15 5.45
C ILE A 272 6.51 7.65 5.74
N VAL A 273 6.44 7.99 7.03
CA VAL A 273 6.35 9.38 7.47
C VAL A 273 7.31 9.62 8.63
N LYS A 274 8.33 10.44 8.39
CA LYS A 274 9.41 10.65 9.34
C LYS A 274 10.09 9.30 9.65
N ASP A 275 10.09 8.87 10.92
CA ASP A 275 10.67 7.60 11.35
C ASP A 275 9.62 6.50 11.56
N LYS A 276 8.38 6.72 11.12
CA LYS A 276 7.28 5.77 11.26
C LYS A 276 7.00 5.08 9.94
N TYR A 277 6.79 3.78 10.00
CA TYR A 277 6.47 2.91 8.89
C TYR A 277 5.14 2.23 9.17
N TYR A 278 4.23 2.28 8.22
CA TYR A 278 2.90 1.69 8.33
C TYR A 278 2.68 0.76 7.15
N ILE A 279 2.39 -0.52 7.42
CA ILE A 279 1.91 -1.43 6.38
C ILE A 279 0.42 -1.20 6.18
N ILE A 280 0.03 -0.99 4.92
CA ILE A 280 -1.35 -1.01 4.47
C ILE A 280 -1.54 -2.30 3.70
N TYR A 281 -2.52 -3.10 4.06
CA TYR A 281 -2.71 -4.44 3.50
C TYR A 281 -4.20 -4.80 3.50
N HIS A 282 -4.57 -5.83 2.78
CA HIS A 282 -5.91 -6.37 2.96
C HIS A 282 -5.90 -7.65 3.79
N ARG A 283 -7.02 -7.93 4.45
CA ARG A 283 -7.31 -9.17 5.16
C ARG A 283 -8.77 -9.55 5.05
N ARG A 284 -9.09 -10.81 5.26
CA ARG A 284 -10.47 -11.30 5.32
C ARG A 284 -10.86 -11.51 6.77
N PRO A 285 -11.95 -10.86 7.27
CA PRO A 285 -12.48 -11.11 8.59
C PRO A 285 -12.85 -12.59 8.78
N LEU A 286 -12.70 -13.13 9.99
CA LEU A 286 -12.99 -14.54 10.29
C LEU A 286 -14.46 -14.92 10.09
N THR A 287 -15.38 -13.93 10.12
CA THR A 287 -16.81 -14.11 9.87
C THR A 287 -17.16 -14.27 8.39
N GLU A 288 -16.22 -13.99 7.50
CA GLU A 288 -16.42 -13.94 6.06
C GLU A 288 -15.87 -15.19 5.37
N THR A 289 -16.66 -15.75 4.47
CA THR A 289 -16.25 -16.90 3.64
C THR A 289 -16.11 -16.58 2.17
N ASP A 290 -16.65 -15.44 1.73
CA ASP A 290 -16.50 -14.98 0.36
C ASP A 290 -15.06 -14.49 0.14
N GLN A 291 -14.43 -14.98 -0.94
CA GLN A 291 -13.09 -14.59 -1.32
C GLN A 291 -12.92 -13.09 -1.60
N PHE A 292 -13.99 -12.40 -1.97
CA PHE A 292 -14.00 -10.97 -2.23
C PHE A 292 -14.23 -10.11 -0.97
N SER A 293 -14.53 -10.72 0.17
CA SER A 293 -14.65 -10.00 1.44
C SER A 293 -13.29 -9.59 2.00
N ARG A 294 -12.51 -8.83 1.22
CA ARG A 294 -11.19 -8.32 1.60
C ARG A 294 -11.30 -6.88 2.07
N ALA A 295 -10.82 -6.60 3.27
CA ALA A 295 -10.92 -5.29 3.92
C ALA A 295 -9.54 -4.67 4.12
N THR A 296 -9.38 -3.39 3.78
CA THR A 296 -8.12 -2.66 3.93
C THR A 296 -7.86 -2.31 5.38
N CYS A 297 -6.66 -2.63 5.84
CA CYS A 297 -6.19 -2.45 7.21
C CYS A 297 -4.82 -1.77 7.25
N ILE A 298 -4.45 -1.26 8.42
CA ILE A 298 -3.17 -0.59 8.69
C ILE A 298 -2.62 -1.01 10.04
N ASP A 299 -1.32 -1.34 10.09
CA ASP A 299 -0.58 -1.60 11.33
C ASP A 299 0.84 -1.03 11.25
N GLU A 300 1.54 -0.87 12.39
CA GLU A 300 2.89 -0.33 12.41
C GLU A 300 3.94 -1.40 12.04
N ILE A 301 4.95 -0.99 11.27
CA ILE A 301 6.17 -1.77 11.04
C ILE A 301 7.24 -1.30 12.03
N SER A 302 7.87 -2.23 12.72
CA SER A 302 9.05 -1.98 13.54
C SER A 302 10.24 -2.80 13.05
N PHE A 303 11.45 -2.38 13.46
CA PHE A 303 12.68 -2.99 13.04
C PHE A 303 13.50 -3.36 14.27
N ASP A 304 14.25 -4.45 14.19
CA ASP A 304 15.24 -4.81 15.18
C ASP A 304 16.54 -3.96 15.06
N GLU A 305 17.51 -4.23 15.91
CA GLU A 305 18.81 -3.53 15.92
C GLU A 305 19.63 -3.74 14.63
N ASN A 306 19.40 -4.85 13.93
CA ASN A 306 20.06 -5.19 12.67
C ASN A 306 19.33 -4.62 11.45
N GLY A 307 18.15 -4.02 11.66
CA GLY A 307 17.31 -3.48 10.61
C GLY A 307 16.37 -4.50 9.98
N LEU A 308 16.24 -5.70 10.56
CA LEU A 308 15.24 -6.66 10.11
C LEU A 308 13.84 -6.22 10.53
N ILE A 309 12.84 -6.47 9.68
CA ILE A 309 11.45 -6.19 10.02
C ILE A 309 10.99 -7.20 11.07
N ASN A 310 10.50 -6.71 12.20
CA ASN A 310 9.86 -7.57 13.19
C ASN A 310 8.53 -8.11 12.65
N PRO A 311 8.10 -9.33 13.03
CA PRO A 311 6.78 -9.83 12.68
C PRO A 311 5.68 -8.81 13.02
N ILE A 312 4.84 -8.49 12.04
CA ILE A 312 3.77 -7.51 12.16
C ILE A 312 2.59 -8.17 12.88
N LYS A 313 2.15 -7.55 13.96
CA LYS A 313 0.99 -8.01 14.69
C LYS A 313 -0.25 -7.33 14.10
N MET A 314 -1.17 -8.11 13.53
CA MET A 314 -2.49 -7.62 13.17
C MET A 314 -3.24 -7.13 14.41
N THR A 315 -3.95 -6.01 14.28
CA THR A 315 -4.77 -5.45 15.36
C THR A 315 -6.19 -5.12 14.90
N PHE A 316 -7.11 -4.99 15.84
CA PHE A 316 -8.42 -4.36 15.58
C PHE A 316 -8.36 -2.84 15.74
N GLU A 317 -7.43 -2.37 16.55
CA GLU A 317 -7.26 -0.95 16.87
C GLU A 317 -6.64 -0.16 15.72
N GLY A 318 -5.78 -0.80 14.90
CA GLY A 318 -5.00 -0.11 13.88
C GLY A 318 -3.93 0.78 14.48
N VAL A 319 -3.73 1.96 13.90
CA VAL A 319 -2.66 2.88 14.28
C VAL A 319 -3.19 4.14 14.95
N LYS A 320 -2.35 4.77 15.76
CA LYS A 320 -2.66 6.08 16.37
C LYS A 320 -2.75 7.16 15.31
N ALA A 321 -3.61 8.14 15.55
CA ALA A 321 -3.65 9.35 14.74
C ALA A 321 -2.24 9.94 14.60
N ASN A 322 -1.85 10.22 13.35
CA ASN A 322 -0.55 10.80 13.01
C ASN A 322 -0.76 11.98 12.02
N PRO A 323 -1.13 13.17 12.50
CA PRO A 323 -1.30 14.33 11.63
C PRO A 323 0.02 14.68 10.91
N LEU A 324 -0.07 15.00 9.62
CA LEU A 324 1.08 15.42 8.82
C LEU A 324 1.50 16.87 9.11
N LYS A 325 0.57 17.70 9.59
CA LYS A 325 0.77 19.10 10.02
C LYS A 325 0.45 19.30 11.48
#